data_8621089af73de58a48f84b700e008a16
#
_entry.id   8621089af73de58a48f84b700e008a16
#
_cell.length_a   1.000
_cell.length_b   1.000
_cell.length_c   1.000
_cell.angle_alpha   90.00
_cell.angle_beta   90.00
_cell.angle_gamma   90.00
#
_symmetry.space_group_name_H-M   'P 1'
#
loop_
_entity.id
_entity.type
_entity.pdbx_description
1 polymer ?
#
loop_
_entity_poly.entity_id
_entity_poly.type
_entity_poly.pdbx_seq_one_letter_code
_entity_poly.pdbx_strand_id
1 'polypeptide(L)'
;MWNYEKRLEFPVNIKRTDPKMAQLIITQYGGPDGELGASMRYLSQRFAMPYKNVCGVLTDIGTEELAHLEMICTIVHQLTRDLTPEQVKKSGFGAYYVDHTAGVWPQAASGVPFSAATFQSVGDPIT
;
A
#
# COMPACT_ATOMS: atom_id res chain seq x y z
N MET A 1 -22.19 3.13 -1.48
CA MET A 1 -21.70 2.29 -0.36
C MET A 1 -20.57 1.41 -0.86
N TRP A 2 -19.50 1.33 -0.13
CA TRP A 2 -18.40 0.42 -0.48
C TRP A 2 -18.80 -1.02 -0.16
N ASN A 3 -18.63 -1.93 -1.13
CA ASN A 3 -18.85 -3.35 -0.96
C ASN A 3 -17.51 -4.08 -0.98
N TYR A 4 -17.28 -4.95 0.01
CA TYR A 4 -16.08 -5.77 0.11
C TYR A 4 -16.44 -7.24 -0.12
N GLU A 5 -15.79 -7.85 -1.11
CA GLU A 5 -15.80 -9.30 -1.31
C GLU A 5 -14.59 -9.92 -0.61
N LYS A 6 -14.77 -11.02 0.11
CA LYS A 6 -13.69 -11.70 0.86
C LYS A 6 -12.76 -12.48 -0.07
N ARG A 7 -12.21 -11.79 -1.06
CA ARG A 7 -11.24 -12.31 -2.02
C ARG A 7 -10.41 -11.17 -2.58
N LEU A 8 -9.18 -11.47 -2.99
CA LEU A 8 -8.37 -10.51 -3.72
C LEU A 8 -8.95 -10.29 -5.12
N GLU A 9 -8.79 -9.09 -5.66
CA GLU A 9 -9.17 -8.76 -7.03
C GLU A 9 -8.43 -9.66 -8.03
N PHE A 10 -7.12 -9.82 -7.86
CA PHE A 10 -6.30 -10.79 -8.58
C PHE A 10 -5.58 -11.73 -7.61
N PRO A 11 -5.43 -13.02 -7.94
CA PRO A 11 -4.79 -13.97 -7.05
C PRO A 11 -3.29 -13.67 -6.88
N VAL A 12 -2.82 -13.76 -5.65
CA VAL A 12 -1.39 -13.65 -5.31
C VAL A 12 -0.90 -15.00 -4.81
N ASN A 13 0.11 -15.58 -5.48
CA ASN A 13 0.64 -16.89 -5.14
C ASN A 13 2.17 -16.94 -5.29
N ILE A 14 2.86 -16.40 -4.30
CA ILE A 14 4.32 -16.36 -4.26
C ILE A 14 4.85 -17.61 -3.57
N LYS A 15 5.71 -18.36 -4.26
CA LYS A 15 6.22 -19.67 -3.82
C LYS A 15 7.45 -19.57 -2.93
N ARG A 16 8.24 -18.51 -3.08
CA ARG A 16 9.49 -18.34 -2.34
C ARG A 16 9.52 -17.01 -1.63
N THR A 17 9.99 -17.00 -0.40
CA THR A 17 10.24 -15.78 0.35
C THR A 17 11.39 -14.99 -0.27
N ASP A 18 11.24 -13.68 -0.29
CA ASP A 18 12.27 -12.75 -0.75
C ASP A 18 12.14 -11.43 0.06
N PRO A 19 12.82 -11.34 1.20
CA PRO A 19 12.76 -10.15 2.05
C PRO A 19 13.35 -8.90 1.38
N LYS A 20 14.25 -9.05 0.42
CA LYS A 20 14.74 -7.92 -0.37
C LYS A 20 13.67 -7.35 -1.28
N MET A 21 12.94 -8.21 -1.96
CA MET A 21 11.80 -7.79 -2.77
C MET A 21 10.72 -7.15 -1.90
N ALA A 22 10.46 -7.71 -0.71
CA ALA A 22 9.50 -7.15 0.23
C ALA A 22 9.85 -5.70 0.63
N GLN A 23 11.12 -5.36 0.79
CA GLN A 23 11.56 -3.98 1.07
C GLN A 23 11.17 -2.99 -0.04
N LEU A 24 11.22 -3.43 -1.28
CA LEU A 24 10.81 -2.60 -2.42
C LEU A 24 9.28 -2.49 -2.47
N ILE A 25 8.59 -3.61 -2.36
CA ILE A 25 7.14 -3.69 -2.49
C ILE A 25 6.41 -2.97 -1.35
N ILE A 26 6.95 -2.98 -0.14
CA ILE A 26 6.30 -2.33 1.02
C ILE A 26 6.12 -0.81 0.83
N THR A 27 6.90 -0.18 -0.04
CA THR A 27 6.74 1.21 -0.43
C THR A 27 5.35 1.46 -1.06
N GLN A 28 4.76 0.45 -1.68
CA GLN A 28 3.44 0.53 -2.30
C GLN A 28 2.28 0.50 -1.30
N TYR A 29 2.53 0.32 0.01
CA TYR A 29 1.46 0.35 1.03
C TYR A 29 0.77 1.71 1.07
N GLY A 30 1.55 2.78 1.08
CA GLY A 30 1.03 4.11 1.30
C GLY A 30 2.09 5.18 1.15
N GLY A 31 1.87 6.33 1.77
CA GLY A 31 2.69 7.50 1.55
C GLY A 31 2.43 8.11 0.16
N PRO A 32 3.34 8.96 -0.35
CA PRO A 32 3.10 9.71 -1.59
C PRO A 32 2.99 8.80 -2.84
N ASP A 33 3.63 7.65 -2.81
CA ASP A 33 3.76 6.76 -3.98
C ASP A 33 3.07 5.41 -3.80
N GLY A 34 2.29 5.25 -2.74
CA GLY A 34 1.61 3.99 -2.43
C GLY A 34 0.11 4.03 -2.66
N GLU A 35 -0.52 2.85 -2.63
CA GLU A 35 -1.94 2.68 -2.96
C GLU A 35 -2.87 3.44 -2.02
N LEU A 36 -2.54 3.50 -0.73
CA LEU A 36 -3.34 4.26 0.24
C LEU A 36 -3.32 5.77 -0.06
N GLY A 37 -2.14 6.30 -0.40
CA GLY A 37 -2.00 7.70 -0.80
C GLY A 37 -2.71 7.99 -2.13
N ALA A 38 -2.62 7.07 -3.09
CA ALA A 38 -3.32 7.17 -4.38
C ALA A 38 -4.84 7.19 -4.19
N SER A 39 -5.38 6.26 -3.41
CA SER A 39 -6.81 6.24 -3.07
C SER A 39 -7.27 7.56 -2.48
N MET A 40 -6.54 8.09 -1.51
CA MET A 40 -6.88 9.38 -0.89
C MET A 40 -6.88 10.53 -1.89
N ARG A 41 -5.90 10.60 -2.80
CA ARG A 41 -5.84 11.63 -3.83
C ARG A 41 -7.05 11.57 -4.76
N TYR A 42 -7.34 10.43 -5.34
CA TYR A 42 -8.47 10.29 -6.27
C TYR A 42 -9.82 10.55 -5.59
N LEU A 43 -10.04 9.99 -4.41
CA LEU A 43 -11.29 10.16 -3.68
C LEU A 43 -11.50 11.60 -3.17
N SER A 44 -10.45 12.35 -2.88
CA SER A 44 -10.57 13.78 -2.54
C SER A 44 -10.76 14.66 -3.78
N GLN A 45 -10.03 14.40 -4.86
CA GLN A 45 -10.09 15.18 -6.08
C GLN A 45 -11.48 15.17 -6.74
N ARG A 46 -12.23 14.06 -6.61
CA ARG A 46 -13.57 13.95 -7.19
C ARG A 46 -14.52 15.06 -6.74
N PHE A 47 -14.36 15.62 -5.53
CA PHE A 47 -15.21 16.67 -5.01
C PHE A 47 -14.94 18.04 -5.66
N ALA A 48 -13.75 18.27 -6.16
CA ALA A 48 -13.37 19.48 -6.88
C ALA A 48 -13.62 19.37 -8.40
N MET A 49 -13.88 18.17 -8.91
CA MET A 49 -14.05 17.91 -10.33
C MET A 49 -15.40 18.45 -10.85
N PRO A 50 -15.40 19.37 -11.82
CA PRO A 50 -16.66 19.92 -12.35
C PRO A 50 -17.45 18.97 -13.25
N TYR A 51 -16.79 17.93 -13.80
CA TYR A 51 -17.41 16.99 -14.74
C TYR A 51 -17.83 15.70 -14.03
N LYS A 52 -19.14 15.45 -13.99
CA LYS A 52 -19.70 14.31 -13.26
C LYS A 52 -19.21 12.94 -13.73
N ASN A 53 -19.00 12.77 -15.03
CA ASN A 53 -18.45 11.54 -15.59
C ASN A 53 -17.02 11.30 -15.09
N VAL A 54 -16.21 12.35 -14.99
CA VAL A 54 -14.84 12.25 -14.44
C VAL A 54 -14.88 12.00 -12.93
N CYS A 55 -15.84 12.59 -12.20
CA CYS A 55 -16.06 12.23 -10.78
C CYS A 55 -16.34 10.73 -10.61
N GLY A 56 -17.12 10.13 -11.51
CA GLY A 56 -17.37 8.69 -11.54
C GLY A 56 -16.08 7.90 -11.70
N VAL A 57 -15.27 8.25 -12.69
CA VAL A 57 -13.97 7.60 -12.94
C VAL A 57 -13.03 7.73 -11.73
N LEU A 58 -12.92 8.92 -11.14
CA LEU A 58 -12.10 9.15 -9.95
C LEU A 58 -12.59 8.32 -8.76
N THR A 59 -13.90 8.11 -8.65
CA THR A 59 -14.47 7.26 -7.61
C THR A 59 -14.11 5.79 -7.84
N ASP A 60 -14.24 5.31 -9.07
CA ASP A 60 -13.91 3.93 -9.42
C ASP A 60 -12.43 3.65 -9.17
N ILE A 61 -11.54 4.48 -9.70
CA ILE A 61 -10.09 4.32 -9.49
C ILE A 61 -9.75 4.41 -8.00
N GLY A 62 -10.22 5.44 -7.30
CA GLY A 62 -9.88 5.64 -5.90
C GLY A 62 -10.34 4.52 -4.98
N THR A 63 -11.44 3.83 -5.29
CA THR A 63 -11.89 2.65 -4.54
C THR A 63 -11.13 1.39 -4.96
N GLU A 64 -10.74 1.26 -6.23
CA GLU A 64 -9.92 0.17 -6.73
C GLU A 64 -8.52 0.16 -6.09
N GLU A 65 -7.95 1.32 -5.78
CA GLU A 65 -6.66 1.42 -5.05
C GLU A 65 -6.69 0.73 -3.68
N LEU A 66 -7.85 0.61 -3.05
CA LEU A 66 -8.00 -0.15 -1.81
C LEU A 66 -7.89 -1.65 -2.04
N ALA A 67 -8.33 -2.15 -3.20
CA ALA A 67 -8.11 -3.54 -3.61
C ALA A 67 -6.63 -3.79 -3.94
N HIS A 68 -5.97 -2.84 -4.59
CA HIS A 68 -4.53 -2.89 -4.83
C HIS A 68 -3.75 -2.94 -3.50
N LEU A 69 -4.10 -2.11 -2.53
CA LEU A 69 -3.50 -2.16 -1.20
C LEU A 69 -3.60 -3.55 -0.57
N GLU A 70 -4.77 -4.20 -0.67
CA GLU A 70 -4.96 -5.55 -0.13
C GLU A 70 -4.04 -6.57 -0.82
N MET A 71 -3.87 -6.46 -2.15
CA MET A 71 -2.95 -7.32 -2.91
C MET A 71 -1.49 -7.07 -2.50
N ILE A 72 -1.07 -5.80 -2.35
CA ILE A 72 0.27 -5.46 -1.88
C ILE A 72 0.55 -6.03 -0.48
N CYS A 73 -0.40 -5.91 0.45
CA CYS A 73 -0.29 -6.52 1.77
C CYS A 73 -0.09 -8.04 1.69
N THR A 74 -0.83 -8.69 0.80
CA THR A 74 -0.71 -10.14 0.58
C THR A 74 0.65 -10.52 -0.02
N ILE A 75 1.14 -9.72 -0.97
CA ILE A 75 2.47 -9.92 -1.57
C ILE A 75 3.56 -9.83 -0.50
N VAL A 76 3.57 -8.76 0.29
CA VAL A 76 4.57 -8.57 1.36
C VAL A 76 4.50 -9.71 2.37
N HIS A 77 3.29 -10.12 2.77
CA HIS A 77 3.12 -11.28 3.66
C HIS A 77 3.74 -12.54 3.07
N GLN A 78 3.44 -12.86 1.81
CA GLN A 78 3.97 -14.07 1.17
C GLN A 78 5.48 -14.01 0.90
N LEU A 79 6.04 -12.82 0.71
CA LEU A 79 7.48 -12.62 0.56
C LEU A 79 8.24 -12.75 1.88
N THR A 80 7.57 -12.58 3.02
CA THR A 80 8.22 -12.53 4.34
C THR A 80 7.78 -13.64 5.31
N ARG A 81 6.80 -14.46 4.92
CA ARG A 81 6.33 -15.55 5.79
C ARG A 81 7.45 -16.52 6.10
N ASP A 82 7.43 -17.05 7.31
CA ASP A 82 8.33 -18.10 7.78
C ASP A 82 9.84 -17.76 7.67
N LEU A 83 10.19 -16.46 7.66
CA LEU A 83 11.60 -16.06 7.72
C LEU A 83 12.21 -16.37 9.08
N THR A 84 13.39 -16.97 9.08
CA THR A 84 14.17 -17.13 10.32
C THR A 84 14.73 -15.79 10.78
N PRO A 85 15.04 -15.63 12.09
CA PRO A 85 15.68 -14.42 12.60
C PRO A 85 16.98 -14.07 11.87
N GLU A 86 17.77 -15.08 11.48
CA GLU A 86 19.01 -14.88 10.71
C GLU A 86 18.72 -14.32 9.32
N GLN A 87 17.69 -14.83 8.64
CA GLN A 87 17.28 -14.33 7.33
C GLN A 87 16.79 -12.87 7.42
N VAL A 88 15.99 -12.56 8.43
CA VAL A 88 15.53 -11.19 8.69
C VAL A 88 16.71 -10.25 8.91
N LYS A 89 17.65 -10.64 9.79
CA LYS A 89 18.84 -9.85 10.10
C LYS A 89 19.74 -9.66 8.89
N LYS A 90 20.01 -10.74 8.16
CA LYS A 90 20.92 -10.75 7.01
C LYS A 90 20.37 -9.96 5.81
N SER A 91 19.07 -9.97 5.63
CA SER A 91 18.39 -9.24 4.54
C SER A 91 18.27 -7.74 4.78
N GLY A 92 18.41 -7.30 6.04
CA GLY A 92 18.10 -5.92 6.45
C GLY A 92 16.61 -5.66 6.70
N PHE A 93 15.74 -6.64 6.49
CA PHE A 93 14.29 -6.49 6.72
C PHE A 93 13.95 -6.29 8.20
N GLY A 94 14.87 -6.60 9.10
CA GLY A 94 14.72 -6.38 10.54
C GLY A 94 14.42 -4.93 10.92
N ALA A 95 14.82 -3.96 10.10
CA ALA A 95 14.51 -2.55 10.33
C ALA A 95 13.00 -2.24 10.29
N TYR A 96 12.20 -3.10 9.66
CA TYR A 96 10.75 -2.94 9.56
C TYR A 96 9.98 -3.55 10.75
N TYR A 97 10.62 -4.44 11.51
CA TYR A 97 9.98 -5.07 12.66
C TYR A 97 10.03 -4.17 13.89
N VAL A 98 8.91 -4.15 14.61
CA VAL A 98 8.82 -3.46 15.91
C VAL A 98 9.25 -4.41 17.01
N ASP A 99 9.85 -3.84 18.05
CA ASP A 99 10.23 -4.58 19.26
C ASP A 99 9.03 -5.38 19.83
N HIS A 100 9.31 -6.63 20.19
CA HIS A 100 8.37 -7.57 20.80
C HIS A 100 7.11 -7.90 19.97
N THR A 101 7.04 -7.55 18.71
CA THR A 101 5.89 -7.88 17.87
C THR A 101 6.31 -8.65 16.61
N ALA A 102 5.37 -9.39 16.04
CA ALA A 102 5.51 -9.97 14.71
C ALA A 102 5.04 -9.01 13.61
N GLY A 103 4.60 -7.82 14.01
CA GLY A 103 4.14 -6.80 13.09
C GLY A 103 5.29 -6.01 12.47
N VAL A 104 5.01 -5.37 11.37
CA VAL A 104 5.94 -4.53 10.62
C VAL A 104 5.43 -3.09 10.62
N TRP A 105 6.28 -2.13 11.01
CA TRP A 105 6.00 -0.73 10.79
C TRP A 105 6.26 -0.38 9.33
N PRO A 106 5.23 0.00 8.55
CA PRO A 106 5.44 0.31 7.15
C PRO A 106 6.24 1.60 7.00
N GLN A 107 7.20 1.56 6.09
CA GLN A 107 7.99 2.70 5.68
C GLN A 107 8.40 2.53 4.22
N ALA A 108 8.74 3.62 3.55
CA ALA A 108 9.29 3.57 2.20
C ALA A 108 10.67 2.87 2.20
N ALA A 109 11.10 2.36 1.05
CA ALA A 109 12.42 1.73 0.89
C ALA A 109 13.57 2.68 1.24
N SER A 110 13.35 4.00 1.14
CA SER A 110 14.26 5.05 1.59
C SER A 110 14.40 5.17 3.11
N GLY A 111 13.56 4.48 3.88
CA GLY A 111 13.52 4.58 5.33
C GLY A 111 12.58 5.67 5.87
N VAL A 112 11.85 6.38 4.99
CA VAL A 112 10.89 7.41 5.42
C VAL A 112 9.63 6.71 5.96
N PRO A 113 9.23 6.95 7.22
CA PRO A 113 8.02 6.38 7.78
C PRO A 113 6.76 6.87 7.07
N PHE A 114 5.75 6.01 6.97
CA PHE A 114 4.42 6.44 6.56
C PHE A 114 3.82 7.32 7.66
N SER A 115 3.41 8.51 7.31
CA SER A 115 2.80 9.46 8.24
C SER A 115 1.76 10.31 7.52
N ALA A 116 0.88 10.95 8.28
CA ALA A 116 -0.10 11.87 7.72
C ALA A 116 0.52 13.02 6.91
N ALA A 117 1.77 13.40 7.22
CA ALA A 117 2.48 14.44 6.49
C ALA A 117 2.84 14.04 5.05
N THR A 118 2.83 12.75 4.73
CA THR A 118 3.13 12.23 3.39
C THR A 118 1.89 11.97 2.54
N PHE A 119 0.70 12.05 3.12
CA PHE A 119 -0.55 11.92 2.39
C PHE A 119 -1.01 13.27 1.85
N GLN A 120 -1.63 13.22 0.70
CA GLN A 120 -2.19 14.40 0.05
C GLN A 120 -3.70 14.26 -0.12
N SER A 121 -4.39 15.36 0.14
CA SER A 121 -5.78 15.55 -0.25
C SER A 121 -5.82 16.60 -1.36
N VAL A 122 -6.33 16.21 -2.52
CA VAL A 122 -6.34 17.08 -3.70
C VAL A 122 -7.63 17.87 -3.74
N GLY A 123 -7.50 19.21 -3.73
CA GLY A 123 -8.63 20.15 -3.71
C GLY A 123 -8.93 20.83 -5.04
N ASP A 124 -8.21 20.47 -6.11
CA ASP A 124 -8.43 21.03 -7.45
C ASP A 124 -8.52 19.92 -8.52
N PRO A 125 -9.14 20.22 -9.70
CA PRO A 125 -9.37 19.20 -10.72
C PRO A 125 -8.15 18.88 -11.59
N ILE A 126 -7.03 19.58 -11.44
CA ILE A 126 -5.90 19.49 -12.37
C ILE A 126 -4.72 18.71 -11.77
N THR A 127 -4.51 18.86 -10.44
CA THR A 127 -3.44 18.17 -9.72
C THR A 127 -3.64 16.67 -9.69
#